data_5f5b89c5e495eb74dfa6cdeb8a555794
#
_entry.id   5f5b89c5e495eb74dfa6cdeb8a555794
#
_cell.length_a   1.000
_cell.length_b   1.000
_cell.length_c   1.000
_cell.angle_alpha   90.00
_cell.angle_beta   90.00
_cell.angle_gamma   90.00
#
_symmetry.space_group_name_H-M   'P 1'
#
loop_
_entity.id
_entity.type
_entity.pdbx_description
1 polymer ?
#
loop_
_entity_poly.entity_id
_entity_poly.type
_entity_poly.pdbx_seq_one_letter_code
_entity_poly.pdbx_strand_id
1 'polypeptide(L)'
;MSSVCIQVINPNTSRAMTETIGAAARAAAAPGTEIVAVCPTEGVPSIEGHFDEAIAAVGVLEQIKAGRQQGVSGHVIACFGDPGLLAARELAQG
;
A
#
# COMPACT_ATOMS: atom_id res chain seq x y z
N MET A 1 8.87 -23.98 -4.86
CA MET A 1 9.46 -22.68 -5.20
C MET A 1 8.79 -21.56 -4.43
N SER A 2 9.59 -20.74 -3.79
CA SER A 2 9.04 -19.59 -3.13
C SER A 2 8.74 -18.51 -4.16
N SER A 3 7.66 -17.81 -3.97
CA SER A 3 7.29 -16.64 -4.76
C SER A 3 7.41 -15.41 -3.90
N VAL A 4 7.65 -14.28 -4.54
CA VAL A 4 7.70 -12.99 -3.88
C VAL A 4 6.32 -12.36 -3.99
N CYS A 5 5.82 -11.82 -2.89
CA CYS A 5 4.54 -11.12 -2.86
C CYS A 5 4.77 -9.68 -2.41
N ILE A 6 4.40 -8.73 -3.25
CA ILE A 6 4.53 -7.30 -2.96
C ILE A 6 3.14 -6.72 -2.75
N GLN A 7 2.95 -6.09 -1.60
CA GLN A 7 1.73 -5.36 -1.32
C GLN A 7 1.87 -3.92 -1.83
N VAL A 8 0.95 -3.50 -2.67
CA VAL A 8 0.94 -2.12 -3.20
C VAL A 8 -0.26 -1.40 -2.58
N ILE A 9 0.02 -0.35 -1.83
CA ILE A 9 -0.99 0.34 -1.02
C ILE A 9 -1.33 1.68 -1.64
N ASN A 10 -2.58 1.84 -2.05
CA ASN A 10 -3.13 3.14 -2.38
C ASN A 10 -3.61 3.77 -1.07
N PRO A 11 -3.06 4.92 -0.65
CA PRO A 11 -3.39 5.50 0.66
C PRO A 11 -4.80 6.09 0.78
N ASN A 12 -5.47 6.38 -0.33
CA ASN A 12 -6.86 6.86 -0.28
C ASN A 12 -7.84 5.68 -0.37
N THR A 13 -9.13 5.96 -0.26
CA THR A 13 -10.14 4.91 -0.21
C THR A 13 -10.72 4.54 -1.58
N SER A 14 -10.17 5.07 -2.68
CA SER A 14 -10.70 4.81 -4.02
C SER A 14 -10.37 3.40 -4.49
N ARG A 15 -11.39 2.54 -4.58
CA ARG A 15 -11.22 1.18 -5.11
C ARG A 15 -10.85 1.19 -6.57
N ALA A 16 -11.46 2.11 -7.34
CA ALA A 16 -11.16 2.21 -8.78
C ALA A 16 -9.69 2.56 -9.00
N MET A 17 -9.16 3.52 -8.25
CA MET A 17 -7.75 3.89 -8.34
C MET A 17 -6.86 2.72 -7.91
N THR A 18 -7.24 2.01 -6.87
CA THR A 18 -6.49 0.84 -6.39
C THR A 18 -6.39 -0.23 -7.47
N GLU A 19 -7.48 -0.48 -8.18
CA GLU A 19 -7.47 -1.45 -9.26
C GLU A 19 -6.58 -1.02 -10.42
N THR A 20 -6.58 0.27 -10.76
CA THR A 20 -5.71 0.80 -11.81
C THR A 20 -4.24 0.68 -11.41
N ILE A 21 -3.91 1.03 -10.17
CA ILE A 21 -2.56 0.89 -9.65
C ILE A 21 -2.12 -0.57 -9.67
N GLY A 22 -3.00 -1.46 -9.23
CA GLY A 22 -2.72 -2.89 -9.19
C GLY A 22 -2.45 -3.46 -10.58
N ALA A 23 -3.23 -3.06 -11.56
CA ALA A 23 -3.03 -3.52 -12.94
C ALA A 23 -1.69 -3.04 -13.49
N ALA A 24 -1.31 -1.79 -13.22
CA ALA A 24 -0.02 -1.25 -13.67
C ALA A 24 1.14 -1.99 -12.98
N ALA A 25 1.02 -2.25 -11.69
CA ALA A 25 2.05 -2.96 -10.94
C ALA A 25 2.23 -4.39 -11.47
N ARG A 26 1.13 -5.09 -11.74
CA ARG A 26 1.18 -6.45 -12.27
C ARG A 26 1.82 -6.49 -13.65
N ALA A 27 1.55 -5.48 -14.48
CA ALA A 27 2.15 -5.41 -15.81
C ALA A 27 3.66 -5.22 -15.75
N ALA A 28 4.17 -4.59 -14.72
CA ALA A 28 5.59 -4.34 -14.55
C ALA A 28 6.31 -5.42 -13.75
N ALA A 29 5.57 -6.29 -13.06
CA ALA A 29 6.16 -7.26 -12.15
C ALA A 29 6.89 -8.36 -12.92
N ALA A 30 7.99 -8.84 -12.32
CA ALA A 30 8.73 -9.98 -12.87
C ALA A 30 7.94 -11.26 -12.70
N PRO A 31 8.21 -12.28 -13.53
CA PRO A 31 7.61 -13.61 -13.32
C PRO A 31 7.94 -14.12 -11.92
N GLY A 32 6.94 -14.68 -11.25
CA GLY A 32 7.10 -15.18 -9.88
C GLY A 32 6.85 -14.13 -8.82
N THR A 33 6.56 -12.87 -9.20
CA THR A 33 6.20 -11.83 -8.26
C THR A 33 4.68 -11.63 -8.28
N GLU A 34 4.05 -11.83 -7.15
CA GLU A 34 2.63 -11.60 -6.98
C GLU A 34 2.40 -10.18 -6.46
N ILE A 35 1.41 -9.50 -6.99
CA ILE A 35 1.04 -8.14 -6.56
C ILE A 35 -0.32 -8.21 -5.86
N VAL A 36 -0.37 -7.68 -4.64
CA VAL A 36 -1.62 -7.51 -3.90
C VAL A 36 -1.84 -6.01 -3.75
N ALA A 37 -2.84 -5.48 -4.43
CA ALA A 37 -3.17 -4.06 -4.38
C ALA A 37 -4.29 -3.84 -3.38
N VAL A 38 -4.08 -2.92 -2.45
CA VAL A 38 -5.03 -2.66 -1.35
C VAL A 38 -5.19 -1.17 -1.13
N CYS A 39 -6.28 -0.80 -0.47
CA CYS A 39 -6.50 0.54 0.03
C CYS A 39 -7.27 0.46 1.35
N PRO A 40 -7.22 1.53 2.17
CA PRO A 40 -8.04 1.57 3.39
C PRO A 40 -9.52 1.54 3.04
N THR A 41 -10.33 0.93 3.91
CA THR A 41 -11.79 0.98 3.78
C THR A 41 -12.36 2.27 4.36
N GLU A 42 -11.64 2.85 5.32
CA GLU A 42 -12.02 4.11 5.95
C GLU A 42 -10.85 5.09 5.80
N GLY A 43 -11.17 6.35 5.59
CA GLY A 43 -10.16 7.37 5.41
C GLY A 43 -10.65 8.45 4.46
N VAL A 44 -9.74 8.97 3.63
CA VAL A 44 -10.07 10.04 2.70
C VAL A 44 -10.16 9.50 1.27
N PRO A 45 -11.15 9.93 0.50
CA PRO A 45 -11.25 9.50 -0.90
C PRO A 45 -10.19 10.14 -1.80
N SER A 46 -9.63 11.27 -1.37
CA SER A 46 -8.58 11.98 -2.10
C SER A 46 -7.70 12.72 -1.09
N ILE A 47 -6.39 12.60 -1.25
CA ILE A 47 -5.44 13.27 -0.36
C ILE A 47 -5.11 14.63 -0.98
N GLU A 48 -5.58 15.72 -0.34
CA GLU A 48 -5.46 17.05 -0.91
C GLU A 48 -4.73 18.04 0.00
N GLY A 49 -4.28 17.61 1.18
CA GLY A 49 -3.57 18.47 2.11
C GLY A 49 -2.95 17.67 3.24
N HIS A 50 -2.34 18.39 4.18
CA HIS A 50 -1.61 17.76 5.27
C HIS A 50 -2.52 17.00 6.23
N PHE A 51 -3.73 17.50 6.47
CA PHE A 51 -4.70 16.80 7.30
C PHE A 51 -5.06 15.45 6.67
N ASP A 52 -5.32 15.45 5.37
CA ASP A 52 -5.65 14.21 4.65
C ASP A 52 -4.48 13.24 4.69
N GLU A 53 -3.24 13.75 4.58
CA GLU A 53 -2.06 12.90 4.67
C GLU A 53 -1.95 12.22 6.03
N ALA A 54 -2.26 12.94 7.10
CA ALA A 54 -2.21 12.36 8.45
C ALA A 54 -3.24 11.24 8.62
N ILE A 55 -4.45 11.46 8.11
CA ILE A 55 -5.51 10.44 8.16
C ILE A 55 -5.09 9.25 7.28
N ALA A 56 -4.57 9.51 6.09
CA ALA A 56 -4.14 8.47 5.17
C ALA A 56 -3.02 7.61 5.76
N ALA A 57 -2.10 8.22 6.52
CA ALA A 57 -1.01 7.50 7.15
C ALA A 57 -1.52 6.40 8.07
N VAL A 58 -2.57 6.66 8.84
CA VAL A 58 -3.15 5.64 9.72
C VAL A 58 -3.66 4.46 8.89
N GLY A 59 -4.36 4.73 7.80
CA GLY A 59 -4.87 3.68 6.91
C GLY A 59 -3.74 2.85 6.28
N VAL A 60 -2.66 3.50 5.87
CA VAL A 60 -1.49 2.81 5.33
C VAL A 60 -0.92 1.85 6.37
N LEU A 61 -0.76 2.30 7.61
CA LEU A 61 -0.19 1.47 8.66
C LEU A 61 -1.08 0.26 8.96
N GLU A 62 -2.40 0.42 8.94
CA GLU A 62 -3.30 -0.71 9.11
C GLU A 62 -3.14 -1.73 7.99
N GLN A 63 -2.96 -1.27 6.75
CA GLN A 63 -2.75 -2.18 5.63
C GLN A 63 -1.42 -2.91 5.73
N ILE A 64 -0.37 -2.23 6.20
CA ILE A 64 0.94 -2.87 6.39
C ILE A 64 0.84 -3.96 7.45
N LYS A 65 0.16 -3.69 8.56
CA LYS A 65 -0.03 -4.70 9.60
C LYS A 65 -0.75 -5.93 9.04
N ALA A 66 -1.81 -5.72 8.27
CA ALA A 66 -2.54 -6.82 7.65
C ALA A 66 -1.68 -7.60 6.67
N GLY A 67 -0.91 -6.90 5.84
CA GLY A 67 -0.02 -7.53 4.86
C GLY A 67 1.05 -8.39 5.52
N ARG A 68 1.62 -7.90 6.62
CA ARG A 68 2.62 -8.68 7.36
C ARG A 68 2.02 -9.97 7.92
N GLN A 69 0.79 -9.91 8.40
CA GLN A 69 0.12 -11.10 8.90
C GLN A 69 -0.15 -12.11 7.78
N GLN A 70 -0.29 -11.64 6.55
CA GLN A 70 -0.50 -12.48 5.39
C GLN A 70 0.81 -12.96 4.77
N GLY A 71 1.94 -12.50 5.29
CA GLY A 71 3.25 -12.96 4.84
C GLY A 71 3.78 -12.30 3.57
N VAL A 72 3.35 -11.05 3.26
CA VAL A 72 3.91 -10.37 2.09
C VAL A 72 5.39 -10.09 2.28
N SER A 73 6.14 -10.09 1.18
CA SER A 73 7.60 -9.90 1.20
C SER A 73 8.01 -8.44 1.31
N GLY A 74 7.19 -7.52 0.83
CA GLY A 74 7.49 -6.10 0.87
C GLY A 74 6.25 -5.27 0.61
N HIS A 75 6.39 -3.97 0.81
CA HIS A 75 5.28 -3.02 0.71
C HIS A 75 5.69 -1.82 -0.14
N VAL A 76 4.78 -1.32 -0.94
CA VAL A 76 4.95 -0.08 -1.70
C VAL A 76 3.82 0.85 -1.32
N ILE A 77 4.16 2.08 -0.93
CA ILE A 77 3.17 3.12 -0.69
C ILE A 77 3.02 3.90 -2.00
N ALA A 78 1.88 3.75 -2.66
CA ALA A 78 1.68 4.29 -4.01
C ALA A 78 1.15 5.73 -3.94
N CYS A 79 1.97 6.63 -3.42
CA CYS A 79 1.64 8.05 -3.30
C CYS A 79 2.94 8.84 -3.20
N PHE A 80 3.04 9.93 -3.94
CA PHE A 80 4.26 10.75 -3.95
C PHE A 80 4.58 11.37 -2.60
N GLY A 81 3.57 11.63 -1.77
CA GLY A 81 3.77 12.19 -0.45
C GLY A 81 4.25 11.18 0.60
N ASP A 82 4.27 9.90 0.25
CA ASP A 82 4.68 8.80 1.13
C ASP A 82 4.04 8.87 2.53
N PRO A 83 2.72 8.99 2.64
CA PRO A 83 2.11 9.14 3.97
C PRO A 83 2.40 7.92 4.83
N GLY A 84 2.96 8.18 6.01
CA GLY A 84 3.26 7.14 6.97
C GLY A 84 4.53 6.33 6.71
N LEU A 85 5.37 6.74 5.75
CA LEU A 85 6.54 5.93 5.36
C LEU A 85 7.47 5.61 6.53
N LEU A 86 7.83 6.61 7.34
CA LEU A 86 8.76 6.37 8.44
C LEU A 86 8.18 5.42 9.49
N ALA A 87 6.92 5.61 9.84
CA ALA A 87 6.25 4.70 10.77
C ALA A 87 6.08 3.31 10.15
N ALA A 88 5.80 3.25 8.85
CA ALA A 88 5.69 1.97 8.14
C ALA A 88 7.00 1.18 8.19
N ARG A 89 8.12 1.86 8.06
CA ARG A 89 9.43 1.21 8.12
C ARG A 89 9.69 0.61 9.50
N GLU A 90 9.23 1.25 10.55
CA GLU A 90 9.33 0.65 11.89
C GLU A 90 8.53 -0.64 11.98
N LEU A 91 7.30 -0.66 11.44
CA LEU A 91 6.47 -1.86 11.45
C LEU A 91 7.08 -2.98 10.62
N ALA A 92 7.60 -2.65 9.45
CA ALA A 92 8.13 -3.62 8.51
C ALA A 92 9.58 -4.01 8.83
N GLN A 93 10.24 -3.31 9.75
CA GLN A 93 11.63 -3.55 10.13
C GLN A 93 12.59 -3.39 8.95
N GLY A 94 12.34 -2.42 8.16
CA GLY A 94 13.13 -2.14 6.98
C GLY A 94 12.46 -1.16 6.08
#